data_0628e8693788a3ef836b6fe18ec8f8bd
#
_entry.id   0628e8693788a3ef836b6fe18ec8f8bd
#
_cell.length_a   1.000
_cell.length_b   1.000
_cell.length_c   1.000
_cell.angle_alpha   90.00
_cell.angle_beta   90.00
_cell.angle_gamma   90.00
#
_symmetry.space_group_name_H-M   'P 1'
#
loop_
_entity.id
_entity.type
_entity.pdbx_description
1 polymer ?
#
loop_
_entity_poly.entity_id
_entity_poly.type
_entity_poly.pdbx_seq_one_letter_code
_entity_poly.pdbx_strand_id
1 'polypeptide(L)'
;ALHGVHQAMFVVILSPVGSYFKNGLEPVKIMVETEDVRAVRGGTGEAKCGGNYGAANRAGDRAIEKGFSQVLWLDGVERKYVEEGGGMNVMFKINGAVVTPLLTGSILNGVTRRSCIALLKSWGMPVEERLLSVDELFDAAKAGTLEEAWCVGTAAVVSPIGELYYQEQGYVVNGGRIGELSQKLYDELTGIQWGKRDDPFGWTYRV
;
A
#
# COMPACT_ATOMS: atom_id res chain seq x y z
N ALA A 1 22.16 24.55 -18.05
CA ALA A 1 22.73 23.59 -17.12
C ALA A 1 21.65 23.17 -16.11
N LEU A 2 21.66 21.92 -15.67
CA LEU A 2 20.81 21.46 -14.59
C LEU A 2 21.30 22.02 -13.26
N HIS A 3 20.42 22.61 -12.48
CA HIS A 3 20.73 23.16 -11.16
C HIS A 3 19.54 22.93 -10.21
N GLY A 4 19.77 23.12 -8.93
CA GLY A 4 18.70 23.03 -7.91
C GLY A 4 17.62 24.09 -8.10
N VAL A 5 16.44 23.82 -7.53
CA VAL A 5 15.32 24.77 -7.53
C VAL A 5 15.60 25.86 -6.49
N HIS A 6 15.52 27.13 -6.90
CA HIS A 6 15.73 28.29 -6.04
C HIS A 6 14.44 29.00 -5.65
N GLN A 7 13.34 28.74 -6.40
CA GLN A 7 12.01 29.28 -6.11
C GLN A 7 10.98 28.18 -6.37
N ALA A 8 9.95 28.12 -5.53
CA ALA A 8 8.84 27.19 -5.69
C ALA A 8 7.53 27.90 -5.35
N MET A 9 6.46 27.50 -6.04
CA MET A 9 5.09 27.90 -5.73
C MET A 9 4.37 26.71 -5.12
N PHE A 10 3.83 26.89 -3.92
CA PHE A 10 2.94 25.90 -3.31
C PHE A 10 1.49 26.24 -3.68
N VAL A 11 0.80 25.26 -4.29
CA VAL A 11 -0.58 25.45 -4.73
C VAL A 11 -1.44 24.30 -4.18
N VAL A 12 -2.60 24.65 -3.63
CA VAL A 12 -3.64 23.70 -3.20
C VAL A 12 -4.82 23.84 -4.15
N ILE A 13 -5.19 22.73 -4.80
CA ILE A 13 -6.35 22.66 -5.69
C ILE A 13 -7.35 21.67 -5.08
N LEU A 14 -8.61 22.08 -4.97
CA LEU A 14 -9.70 21.27 -4.48
C LEU A 14 -10.64 20.94 -5.65
N SER A 15 -11.07 19.68 -5.73
CA SER A 15 -12.03 19.21 -6.71
C SER A 15 -12.95 18.15 -6.09
N PRO A 16 -14.27 18.18 -6.35
CA PRO A 16 -15.14 17.06 -6.02
C PRO A 16 -14.70 15.81 -6.78
N VAL A 17 -14.66 14.68 -6.11
CA VAL A 17 -14.29 13.39 -6.71
C VAL A 17 -15.29 12.31 -6.33
N GLY A 18 -15.49 11.35 -7.22
CA GLY A 18 -16.27 10.14 -6.93
C GLY A 18 -15.46 9.08 -6.18
N SER A 19 -16.09 7.92 -5.93
CA SER A 19 -15.41 6.77 -5.35
C SER A 19 -14.22 6.33 -6.22
N TYR A 20 -13.10 5.99 -5.58
CA TYR A 20 -11.93 5.43 -6.26
C TYR A 20 -12.25 4.08 -6.92
N PHE A 21 -13.02 3.25 -6.25
CA PHE A 21 -13.49 1.98 -6.80
C PHE A 21 -14.93 2.12 -7.30
N LYS A 22 -15.19 1.76 -8.57
CA LYS A 22 -16.52 1.85 -9.18
C LYS A 22 -17.56 0.99 -8.47
N ASN A 23 -17.16 -0.18 -7.99
CA ASN A 23 -18.03 -1.19 -7.37
C ASN A 23 -17.92 -1.24 -5.83
N GLY A 24 -17.29 -0.25 -5.22
CA GLY A 24 -17.02 -0.25 -3.78
C GLY A 24 -15.72 -0.96 -3.41
N LEU A 25 -15.60 -1.39 -2.15
CA LEU A 25 -14.43 -2.06 -1.64
C LEU A 25 -14.42 -3.53 -2.10
N GLU A 26 -13.62 -3.83 -3.14
CA GLU A 26 -13.45 -5.20 -3.66
C GLU A 26 -11.98 -5.62 -3.56
N PRO A 27 -11.70 -6.91 -3.26
CA PRO A 27 -10.34 -7.41 -3.23
C PRO A 27 -9.71 -7.40 -4.63
N VAL A 28 -8.49 -6.88 -4.71
CA VAL A 28 -7.73 -6.80 -5.96
C VAL A 28 -6.74 -7.97 -6.10
N LYS A 29 -6.34 -8.23 -7.34
CA LYS A 29 -5.27 -9.19 -7.67
C LYS A 29 -4.00 -8.42 -7.97
N ILE A 30 -2.90 -8.85 -7.35
CA ILE A 30 -1.59 -8.18 -7.47
C ILE A 30 -0.53 -9.20 -7.86
N MET A 31 0.31 -8.87 -8.85
CA MET A 31 1.46 -9.68 -9.21
C MET A 31 2.77 -9.06 -8.69
N VAL A 32 3.71 -9.89 -8.26
CA VAL A 32 5.05 -9.43 -7.90
C VAL A 32 5.79 -9.00 -9.15
N GLU A 33 6.37 -7.81 -9.12
CA GLU A 33 7.20 -7.28 -10.19
C GLU A 33 8.66 -7.70 -9.97
N THR A 34 9.22 -8.40 -10.95
CA THR A 34 10.57 -8.96 -10.87
C THR A 34 11.56 -8.37 -11.88
N GLU A 35 11.07 -7.61 -12.87
CA GLU A 35 11.90 -7.02 -13.93
C GLU A 35 12.20 -5.54 -13.66
N ASP A 36 11.17 -4.77 -13.39
CA ASP A 36 11.26 -3.34 -13.17
C ASP A 36 11.41 -3.00 -11.68
N VAL A 37 11.91 -1.80 -11.40
CA VAL A 37 11.97 -1.23 -10.05
C VAL A 37 11.23 0.10 -10.04
N ARG A 38 10.46 0.35 -8.97
CA ARG A 38 9.76 1.62 -8.80
C ARG A 38 10.71 2.74 -8.38
N ALA A 39 11.59 2.44 -7.46
CA ALA A 39 12.52 3.39 -6.85
C ALA A 39 13.70 2.65 -6.20
N VAL A 40 14.73 3.40 -5.86
CA VAL A 40 15.89 2.90 -5.13
C VAL A 40 16.20 3.84 -3.96
N ARG A 41 16.88 3.32 -2.94
CA ARG A 41 17.38 4.13 -1.83
C ARG A 41 18.31 5.22 -2.37
N GLY A 42 18.16 6.45 -1.87
CA GLY A 42 18.89 7.62 -2.35
C GLY A 42 18.32 8.25 -3.61
N GLY A 43 17.24 7.67 -4.18
CA GLY A 43 16.46 8.26 -5.25
C GLY A 43 15.28 9.10 -4.73
N THR A 44 14.20 9.15 -5.48
CA THR A 44 13.01 9.98 -5.20
C THR A 44 11.82 9.19 -4.65
N GLY A 45 12.01 7.90 -4.28
CA GLY A 45 10.93 7.00 -3.91
C GLY A 45 10.15 7.43 -2.68
N GLU A 46 10.77 8.12 -1.74
CA GLU A 46 10.13 8.67 -0.52
C GLU A 46 9.36 9.98 -0.75
N ALA A 47 9.37 10.52 -1.98
CA ALA A 47 8.69 11.76 -2.34
C ALA A 47 7.59 11.52 -3.38
N LYS A 48 6.60 12.43 -3.44
CA LYS A 48 5.58 12.47 -4.50
C LYS A 48 6.17 13.10 -5.79
N CYS A 49 7.20 12.45 -6.33
CA CYS A 49 7.90 12.89 -7.54
C CYS A 49 7.28 12.24 -8.78
N GLY A 50 7.00 13.03 -9.82
CA GLY A 50 6.38 12.55 -11.07
C GLY A 50 7.18 11.45 -11.77
N GLY A 51 8.51 11.45 -11.65
CA GLY A 51 9.37 10.41 -12.19
C GLY A 51 9.11 9.02 -11.66
N ASN A 52 8.71 8.88 -10.38
CA ASN A 52 8.35 7.58 -9.78
C ASN A 52 7.15 6.95 -10.47
N TYR A 53 6.19 7.77 -10.93
CA TYR A 53 4.98 7.29 -11.61
C TYR A 53 5.27 6.92 -13.06
N GLY A 54 6.09 7.70 -13.75
CA GLY A 54 6.52 7.37 -15.12
C GLY A 54 7.27 6.03 -15.18
N ALA A 55 8.16 5.77 -14.23
CA ALA A 55 8.90 4.50 -14.13
C ALA A 55 7.97 3.30 -13.86
N ALA A 56 6.85 3.53 -13.16
CA ALA A 56 5.93 2.46 -12.78
C ALA A 56 4.94 2.05 -13.90
N ASN A 57 4.75 2.88 -14.94
CA ASN A 57 3.71 2.65 -15.95
C ASN A 57 3.92 1.34 -16.71
N ARG A 58 5.15 1.03 -17.15
CA ARG A 58 5.43 -0.18 -17.92
C ARG A 58 5.06 -1.46 -17.18
N ALA A 59 5.41 -1.56 -15.91
CA ALA A 59 5.04 -2.70 -15.08
C ALA A 59 3.53 -2.74 -14.80
N GLY A 60 2.92 -1.58 -14.60
CA GLY A 60 1.47 -1.46 -14.43
C GLY A 60 0.70 -1.95 -15.64
N ASP A 61 1.09 -1.55 -16.85
CA ASP A 61 0.47 -1.98 -18.10
C ASP A 61 0.60 -3.50 -18.28
N ARG A 62 1.79 -4.07 -18.05
CA ARG A 62 1.98 -5.53 -18.07
C ARG A 62 1.10 -6.28 -17.08
N ALA A 63 0.91 -5.73 -15.88
CA ALA A 63 0.01 -6.32 -14.88
C ALA A 63 -1.44 -6.34 -15.38
N ILE A 64 -1.92 -5.21 -15.91
CA ILE A 64 -3.27 -5.07 -16.46
C ILE A 64 -3.50 -6.04 -17.62
N GLU A 65 -2.57 -6.16 -18.57
CA GLU A 65 -2.62 -7.09 -19.68
C GLU A 65 -2.73 -8.55 -19.23
N LYS A 66 -2.13 -8.89 -18.08
CA LYS A 66 -2.21 -10.21 -17.46
C LYS A 66 -3.41 -10.41 -16.53
N GLY A 67 -4.29 -9.41 -16.41
CA GLY A 67 -5.50 -9.46 -15.58
C GLY A 67 -5.31 -9.13 -14.11
N PHE A 68 -4.18 -8.50 -13.75
CA PHE A 68 -3.91 -8.01 -12.41
C PHE A 68 -4.22 -6.51 -12.30
N SER A 69 -4.60 -6.07 -11.12
CA SER A 69 -4.94 -4.66 -10.88
C SER A 69 -3.71 -3.79 -10.64
N GLN A 70 -2.65 -4.37 -10.07
CA GLN A 70 -1.45 -3.68 -9.63
C GLN A 70 -0.25 -4.64 -9.59
N VAL A 71 0.95 -4.07 -9.38
CA VAL A 71 2.15 -4.82 -9.07
C VAL A 71 2.55 -4.67 -7.61
N LEU A 72 3.16 -5.71 -7.03
CA LEU A 72 3.85 -5.64 -5.76
C LEU A 72 5.34 -5.42 -6.05
N TRP A 73 5.84 -4.27 -5.64
CA TRP A 73 7.21 -3.87 -5.87
C TRP A 73 8.16 -4.53 -4.89
N LEU A 74 9.32 -4.94 -5.39
CA LEU A 74 10.47 -5.34 -4.59
C LEU A 74 11.51 -4.23 -4.58
N ASP A 75 12.40 -4.26 -3.59
CA ASP A 75 13.50 -3.33 -3.46
C ASP A 75 14.40 -3.34 -4.71
N GLY A 76 14.92 -2.18 -5.06
CA GLY A 76 15.64 -2.00 -6.32
C GLY A 76 17.08 -2.54 -6.34
N VAL A 77 17.58 -3.07 -5.23
CA VAL A 77 18.97 -3.55 -5.10
C VAL A 77 19.02 -5.08 -5.07
N GLU A 78 18.38 -5.68 -4.08
CA GLU A 78 18.42 -7.13 -3.87
C GLU A 78 17.24 -7.83 -4.57
N ARG A 79 16.18 -7.10 -4.92
CA ARG A 79 14.91 -7.60 -5.46
C ARG A 79 14.30 -8.72 -4.60
N LYS A 80 14.43 -8.52 -3.32
CA LYS A 80 14.09 -9.50 -2.31
C LYS A 80 13.03 -9.01 -1.33
N TYR A 81 13.08 -7.73 -0.99
CA TYR A 81 12.21 -7.17 0.04
C TYR A 81 11.03 -6.44 -0.57
N VAL A 82 9.85 -6.73 -0.06
CA VAL A 82 8.61 -6.07 -0.46
C VAL A 82 8.65 -4.58 -0.07
N GLU A 83 8.21 -3.71 -0.96
CA GLU A 83 8.17 -2.27 -0.73
C GLU A 83 6.76 -1.69 -0.78
N GLU A 84 6.12 -1.65 -1.94
CA GLU A 84 4.81 -1.01 -2.15
C GLU A 84 3.95 -1.83 -3.12
N GLY A 85 2.61 -1.64 -3.04
CA GLY A 85 1.66 -2.17 -4.02
C GLY A 85 1.19 -1.07 -4.97
N GLY A 86 1.61 -1.11 -6.24
CA GLY A 86 1.34 -0.03 -7.18
C GLY A 86 1.89 1.31 -6.69
N GLY A 87 1.02 2.27 -6.45
CA GLY A 87 1.36 3.58 -5.86
C GLY A 87 0.94 3.73 -4.39
N MET A 88 0.79 2.65 -3.67
CA MET A 88 0.27 2.59 -2.30
C MET A 88 1.22 1.83 -1.37
N ASN A 89 1.25 2.20 -0.09
CA ASN A 89 1.88 1.35 0.91
C ASN A 89 1.11 0.03 1.06
N VAL A 90 1.77 -1.01 1.55
CA VAL A 90 1.17 -2.33 1.71
C VAL A 90 1.33 -2.85 3.13
N MET A 91 0.37 -3.63 3.59
CA MET A 91 0.33 -4.27 4.90
C MET A 91 -0.15 -5.71 4.77
N PHE A 92 0.36 -6.57 5.64
CA PHE A 92 0.05 -8.00 5.67
C PHE A 92 -0.24 -8.44 7.09
N LYS A 93 -1.31 -9.19 7.30
CA LYS A 93 -1.57 -9.85 8.58
C LYS A 93 -1.01 -11.26 8.52
N ILE A 94 0.06 -11.50 9.25
CA ILE A 94 0.80 -12.78 9.28
C ILE A 94 0.89 -13.26 10.72
N ASN A 95 0.41 -14.47 11.00
CA ASN A 95 0.44 -15.05 12.35
C ASN A 95 -0.13 -14.11 13.43
N GLY A 96 -1.22 -13.41 13.14
CA GLY A 96 -1.88 -12.51 14.07
C GLY A 96 -1.22 -11.13 14.25
N ALA A 97 -0.05 -10.86 13.66
CA ALA A 97 0.61 -9.56 13.65
C ALA A 97 0.46 -8.87 12.30
N VAL A 98 0.40 -7.55 12.29
CA VAL A 98 0.43 -6.77 11.05
C VAL A 98 1.86 -6.38 10.73
N VAL A 99 2.35 -6.81 9.57
CA VAL A 99 3.68 -6.48 9.05
C VAL A 99 3.53 -5.44 7.93
N THR A 100 4.32 -4.39 7.96
CA THR A 100 4.43 -3.43 6.87
C THR A 100 5.91 -3.14 6.56
N PRO A 101 6.26 -2.95 5.28
CA PRO A 101 7.64 -2.70 4.91
C PRO A 101 8.27 -1.51 5.66
N LEU A 102 9.53 -1.72 6.09
CA LEU A 102 10.35 -0.69 6.72
C LEU A 102 10.63 0.44 5.73
N LEU A 103 10.53 1.68 6.18
CA LEU A 103 10.88 2.85 5.37
C LEU A 103 12.41 2.92 5.20
N THR A 104 12.89 2.56 4.02
CA THR A 104 14.33 2.46 3.72
C THR A 104 14.88 3.63 2.90
N GLY A 105 14.03 4.62 2.56
CA GLY A 105 14.39 5.74 1.69
C GLY A 105 13.95 5.55 0.23
N SER A 106 13.27 4.43 -0.10
CA SER A 106 12.63 4.16 -1.40
C SER A 106 11.10 4.13 -1.30
N ILE A 107 10.55 4.07 -0.09
CA ILE A 107 9.12 3.93 0.20
C ILE A 107 8.57 5.25 0.72
N LEU A 108 7.41 5.68 0.21
CA LEU A 108 6.72 6.86 0.71
C LEU A 108 6.21 6.63 2.14
N ASN A 109 6.55 7.54 3.06
CA ASN A 109 5.96 7.57 4.40
C ASN A 109 4.52 8.11 4.33
N GLY A 110 3.59 7.28 3.85
CA GLY A 110 2.21 7.66 3.59
C GLY A 110 1.45 8.07 4.86
N VAL A 111 0.61 9.12 4.75
CA VAL A 111 -0.26 9.55 5.86
C VAL A 111 -1.21 8.42 6.24
N THR A 112 -1.87 7.80 5.26
CA THR A 112 -2.79 6.68 5.51
C THR A 112 -2.08 5.49 6.18
N ARG A 113 -0.83 5.18 5.78
CA ARG A 113 -0.02 4.15 6.45
C ARG A 113 0.17 4.46 7.93
N ARG A 114 0.55 5.70 8.27
CA ARG A 114 0.74 6.12 9.67
C ARG A 114 -0.56 6.07 10.47
N SER A 115 -1.66 6.48 9.84
CA SER A 115 -2.99 6.43 10.47
C SER A 115 -3.43 4.98 10.75
N CYS A 116 -3.22 4.06 9.79
CA CYS A 116 -3.48 2.63 10.00
C CYS A 116 -2.65 2.07 11.15
N ILE A 117 -1.35 2.38 11.21
CA ILE A 117 -0.47 1.94 12.30
C ILE A 117 -0.96 2.45 13.65
N ALA A 118 -1.37 3.73 13.72
CA ALA A 118 -1.89 4.32 14.95
C ALA A 118 -3.19 3.62 15.41
N LEU A 119 -4.12 3.39 14.50
CA LEU A 119 -5.37 2.67 14.79
C LEU A 119 -5.10 1.24 15.25
N LEU A 120 -4.28 0.49 14.52
CA LEU A 120 -3.93 -0.88 14.87
C LEU A 120 -3.32 -0.97 16.28
N LYS A 121 -2.37 -0.08 16.59
CA LYS A 121 -1.76 0.01 17.93
C LYS A 121 -2.79 0.38 19.00
N SER A 122 -3.73 1.29 18.71
CA SER A 122 -4.78 1.65 19.67
C SER A 122 -5.76 0.50 19.96
N TRP A 123 -5.89 -0.44 19.04
CA TRP A 123 -6.67 -1.66 19.21
C TRP A 123 -5.88 -2.80 19.86
N GLY A 124 -4.63 -2.56 20.26
CA GLY A 124 -3.76 -3.59 20.84
C GLY A 124 -3.23 -4.61 19.82
N MET A 125 -3.33 -4.32 18.52
CA MET A 125 -2.81 -5.19 17.48
C MET A 125 -1.30 -5.06 17.38
N PRO A 126 -0.52 -6.16 17.38
CA PRO A 126 0.90 -6.12 17.12
C PRO A 126 1.18 -5.60 15.71
N VAL A 127 2.05 -4.58 15.60
CA VAL A 127 2.46 -4.01 14.31
C VAL A 127 3.98 -4.00 14.22
N GLU A 128 4.50 -4.61 13.16
CA GLU A 128 5.92 -4.71 12.86
C GLU A 128 6.26 -3.90 11.61
N GLU A 129 7.10 -2.88 11.78
CA GLU A 129 7.68 -2.11 10.68
C GLU A 129 9.07 -2.67 10.41
N ARG A 130 9.20 -3.60 9.47
CA ARG A 130 10.43 -4.34 9.21
C ARG A 130 10.61 -4.71 7.74
N LEU A 131 11.80 -5.18 7.39
CA LEU A 131 12.01 -5.84 6.11
C LEU A 131 11.18 -7.13 6.06
N LEU A 132 10.47 -7.32 4.96
CA LEU A 132 9.69 -8.52 4.65
C LEU A 132 10.18 -9.06 3.31
N SER A 133 10.82 -10.22 3.32
CA SER A 133 11.24 -10.83 2.06
C SER A 133 10.05 -11.40 1.29
N VAL A 134 10.15 -11.42 -0.03
CA VAL A 134 9.15 -12.05 -0.89
C VAL A 134 9.00 -13.54 -0.57
N ASP A 135 10.09 -14.22 -0.26
CA ASP A 135 10.07 -15.63 0.12
C ASP A 135 9.29 -15.85 1.41
N GLU A 136 9.57 -15.04 2.47
CA GLU A 136 8.81 -15.10 3.73
C GLU A 136 7.31 -14.86 3.51
N LEU A 137 6.95 -13.87 2.68
CA LEU A 137 5.55 -13.58 2.37
C LEU A 137 4.85 -14.79 1.71
N PHE A 138 5.50 -15.40 0.72
CA PHE A 138 4.91 -16.54 0.01
C PHE A 138 4.99 -17.85 0.79
N ASP A 139 5.97 -18.02 1.66
CA ASP A 139 5.98 -19.14 2.62
C ASP A 139 4.84 -19.01 3.63
N ALA A 140 4.54 -17.81 4.11
CA ALA A 140 3.36 -17.56 4.93
C ALA A 140 2.05 -17.83 4.17
N ALA A 141 1.97 -17.47 2.89
CA ALA A 141 0.82 -17.78 2.04
C ALA A 141 0.64 -19.30 1.85
N LYS A 142 1.71 -20.03 1.57
CA LYS A 142 1.69 -21.50 1.43
C LYS A 142 1.30 -22.20 2.73
N ALA A 143 1.80 -21.70 3.86
CA ALA A 143 1.51 -22.25 5.19
C ALA A 143 0.10 -21.88 5.69
N GLY A 144 -0.64 -21.00 4.99
CA GLY A 144 -1.94 -20.53 5.43
C GLY A 144 -1.88 -19.55 6.61
N THR A 145 -0.72 -18.97 6.90
CA THR A 145 -0.51 -18.00 7.98
C THR A 145 -0.57 -16.54 7.51
N LEU A 146 -0.61 -16.30 6.21
CA LEU A 146 -1.00 -15.01 5.63
C LEU A 146 -2.52 -14.88 5.68
N GLU A 147 -3.03 -14.20 6.71
CA GLU A 147 -4.45 -14.11 7.00
C GLU A 147 -5.15 -13.04 6.15
N GLU A 148 -4.55 -11.85 6.05
CA GLU A 148 -5.04 -10.73 5.26
C GLU A 148 -3.89 -9.97 4.60
N ALA A 149 -4.18 -9.31 3.49
CA ALA A 149 -3.27 -8.37 2.82
C ALA A 149 -4.08 -7.19 2.26
N TRP A 150 -3.52 -5.99 2.33
CA TRP A 150 -4.14 -4.79 1.78
C TRP A 150 -3.13 -3.69 1.46
N CYS A 151 -3.47 -2.86 0.49
CA CYS A 151 -2.76 -1.61 0.23
C CYS A 151 -3.47 -0.45 0.93
N VAL A 152 -2.72 0.62 1.25
CA VAL A 152 -3.24 1.84 1.86
C VAL A 152 -2.73 3.08 1.15
N GLY A 153 -3.63 4.04 0.88
CA GLY A 153 -3.30 5.28 0.20
C GLY A 153 -4.43 6.29 0.32
N THR A 154 -4.17 7.54 -0.06
CA THR A 154 -5.13 8.65 0.14
C THR A 154 -6.44 8.42 -0.61
N ALA A 155 -6.40 8.00 -1.87
CA ALA A 155 -7.59 7.86 -2.72
C ALA A 155 -8.40 6.59 -2.40
N ALA A 156 -7.71 5.45 -2.24
CA ALA A 156 -8.35 4.17 -1.95
C ALA A 156 -8.67 3.96 -0.47
N VAL A 157 -8.03 4.72 0.42
CA VAL A 157 -7.99 4.53 1.87
C VAL A 157 -7.40 3.15 2.21
N VAL A 158 -8.16 2.09 2.04
CA VAL A 158 -7.74 0.68 2.15
C VAL A 158 -8.19 -0.05 0.90
N SER A 159 -7.31 -0.84 0.30
CA SER A 159 -7.58 -1.69 -0.87
C SER A 159 -7.20 -3.12 -0.53
N PRO A 160 -8.17 -3.99 -0.18
CA PRO A 160 -7.90 -5.39 0.14
C PRO A 160 -7.26 -6.13 -1.04
N ILE A 161 -6.36 -7.07 -0.74
CA ILE A 161 -5.73 -7.96 -1.72
C ILE A 161 -6.33 -9.35 -1.56
N GLY A 162 -6.98 -9.84 -2.60
CA GLY A 162 -7.60 -11.18 -2.63
C GLY A 162 -6.70 -12.25 -3.23
N GLU A 163 -5.73 -11.84 -4.02
CA GLU A 163 -4.78 -12.77 -4.65
C GLU A 163 -3.42 -12.10 -4.86
N LEU A 164 -2.36 -12.83 -4.52
CA LEU A 164 -0.97 -12.50 -4.83
C LEU A 164 -0.44 -13.50 -5.86
N TYR A 165 0.27 -13.03 -6.88
CA TYR A 165 0.82 -13.85 -7.93
C TYR A 165 2.34 -13.71 -8.00
N TYR A 166 3.04 -14.82 -7.93
CA TYR A 166 4.51 -14.87 -7.95
C TYR A 166 5.00 -16.21 -8.54
N GLN A 167 6.03 -16.18 -9.38
CA GLN A 167 6.64 -17.36 -9.99
C GLN A 167 5.59 -18.27 -10.66
N GLU A 168 4.74 -17.66 -11.50
CA GLU A 168 3.69 -18.34 -12.26
C GLU A 168 2.61 -19.04 -11.41
N GLN A 169 2.53 -18.72 -10.13
CA GLN A 169 1.56 -19.28 -9.20
C GLN A 169 0.73 -18.19 -8.50
N GLY A 170 -0.59 -18.38 -8.46
CA GLY A 170 -1.52 -17.56 -7.69
C GLY A 170 -1.71 -18.08 -6.27
N TYR A 171 -1.73 -17.17 -5.30
CA TYR A 171 -1.97 -17.44 -3.88
C TYR A 171 -3.16 -16.64 -3.41
N VAL A 172 -4.26 -17.31 -3.13
CA VAL A 172 -5.50 -16.69 -2.66
C VAL A 172 -5.34 -16.30 -1.20
N VAL A 173 -5.60 -15.02 -0.89
CA VAL A 173 -5.58 -14.47 0.48
C VAL A 173 -7.00 -14.41 0.99
N ASN A 174 -7.25 -14.86 2.21
CA ASN A 174 -8.57 -14.84 2.88
C ASN A 174 -9.73 -15.39 2.01
N GLY A 175 -9.47 -16.41 1.21
CA GLY A 175 -10.48 -16.97 0.30
C GLY A 175 -10.96 -15.99 -0.78
N GLY A 176 -10.16 -15.01 -1.15
CA GLY A 176 -10.49 -13.96 -2.13
C GLY A 176 -11.50 -12.92 -1.61
N ARG A 177 -11.73 -12.88 -0.30
CA ARG A 177 -12.72 -11.99 0.34
C ARG A 177 -12.03 -10.84 1.08
N ILE A 178 -12.80 -9.78 1.34
CA ILE A 178 -12.36 -8.69 2.21
C ILE A 178 -12.10 -9.26 3.61
N GLY A 179 -10.95 -8.94 4.19
CA GLY A 179 -10.61 -9.34 5.54
C GLY A 179 -11.32 -8.48 6.60
N GLU A 180 -11.56 -9.04 7.78
CA GLU A 180 -12.23 -8.33 8.88
C GLU A 180 -11.43 -7.11 9.34
N LEU A 181 -10.09 -7.24 9.38
CA LEU A 181 -9.21 -6.16 9.84
C LEU A 181 -9.11 -5.05 8.80
N SER A 182 -8.98 -5.39 7.51
CA SER A 182 -8.95 -4.43 6.42
C SER A 182 -10.27 -3.68 6.29
N GLN A 183 -11.41 -4.36 6.46
CA GLN A 183 -12.73 -3.73 6.50
C GLN A 183 -12.85 -2.77 7.71
N LYS A 184 -12.45 -3.21 8.89
CA LYS A 184 -12.49 -2.40 10.12
C LYS A 184 -11.63 -1.13 9.97
N LEU A 185 -10.43 -1.25 9.39
CA LEU A 185 -9.56 -0.09 9.11
C LEU A 185 -10.23 0.89 8.15
N TYR A 186 -10.83 0.38 7.08
CA TYR A 186 -11.55 1.22 6.11
C TYR A 186 -12.69 1.98 6.77
N ASP A 187 -13.54 1.29 7.51
CA ASP A 187 -14.72 1.87 8.18
C ASP A 187 -14.33 2.91 9.23
N GLU A 188 -13.27 2.64 9.99
CA GLU A 188 -12.78 3.57 11.01
C GLU A 188 -12.19 4.83 10.41
N LEU A 189 -11.24 4.67 9.47
CA LEU A 189 -10.60 5.81 8.81
C LEU A 189 -11.60 6.69 8.06
N THR A 190 -12.47 6.08 7.25
CA THR A 190 -13.50 6.84 6.53
C THR A 190 -14.51 7.45 7.49
N GLY A 191 -14.86 6.75 8.57
CA GLY A 191 -15.74 7.27 9.62
C GLY A 191 -15.19 8.53 10.29
N ILE A 192 -13.90 8.53 10.65
CA ILE A 192 -13.20 9.71 11.20
C ILE A 192 -13.15 10.82 10.15
N GLN A 193 -12.70 10.52 8.93
CA GLN A 193 -12.57 11.50 7.85
C GLN A 193 -13.89 12.22 7.51
N TRP A 194 -15.02 11.52 7.61
CA TRP A 194 -16.35 12.07 7.34
C TRP A 194 -17.07 12.59 8.59
N GLY A 195 -16.39 12.62 9.75
CA GLY A 195 -16.98 13.06 11.01
C GLY A 195 -18.14 12.18 11.50
N LYS A 196 -18.18 10.90 11.08
CA LYS A 196 -19.19 9.91 11.49
C LYS A 196 -18.73 9.09 12.71
N ARG A 197 -17.47 9.21 13.07
CA ARG A 197 -16.84 8.58 14.24
C ARG A 197 -15.99 9.61 14.97
N ASP A 198 -15.76 9.37 16.25
CA ASP A 198 -14.87 10.19 17.06
C ASP A 198 -13.44 10.16 16.50
N ASP A 199 -12.75 11.29 16.64
CA ASP A 199 -11.35 11.41 16.24
C ASP A 199 -10.45 11.51 17.48
N PRO A 200 -10.03 10.36 18.04
CA PRO A 200 -9.20 10.35 19.25
C PRO A 200 -7.77 10.81 19.01
N PHE A 201 -7.38 11.00 17.75
CA PHE A 201 -6.04 11.42 17.36
C PHE A 201 -5.92 12.90 16.99
N GLY A 202 -7.01 13.61 16.85
CA GLY A 202 -7.04 15.01 16.42
C GLY A 202 -6.58 15.18 14.96
N TRP A 203 -6.93 14.26 14.07
CA TRP A 203 -6.56 14.32 12.65
C TRP A 203 -7.45 15.24 11.83
N THR A 204 -8.64 15.53 12.31
CA THR A 204 -9.62 16.34 11.60
C THR A 204 -9.69 17.75 12.19
N TYR A 205 -9.90 18.71 11.33
CA TYR A 205 -10.13 20.10 11.72
C TYR A 205 -11.47 20.58 11.13
N ARG A 206 -12.35 21.07 11.99
CA ARG A 206 -13.65 21.59 11.58
C ARG A 206 -13.49 23.05 11.17
N VAL A 207 -13.82 23.39 9.94
CA VAL A 207 -13.87 24.74 9.39
C VAL A 207 -15.27 25.32 9.52
#